data_f480f50e03f1f9a44615694fa674c89a
#
_entry.id   f480f50e03f1f9a44615694fa674c89a
#
_cell.length_a   1.000
_cell.length_b   1.000
_cell.length_c   1.000
_cell.angle_alpha   90.00
_cell.angle_beta   90.00
_cell.angle_gamma   90.00
#
_symmetry.space_group_name_H-M   'P 1'
#
loop_
_entity.id
_entity.type
_entity.pdbx_description
1 polymer ?
#
loop_
_entity_poly.entity_id
_entity_poly.type
_entity_poly.pdbx_seq_one_letter_code
_entity_poly.pdbx_strand_id
1 'polypeptide(L)' 'MLLNEMVIDENNMAFIPSLGTSYQLNETAKEIIDLIKEGKSKEEIVKIIAEKSGKSWRDVYIDVEDFFQKLKVYGLIQ' A
#
# COMPACT_ATOMS: atom_id res chain seq x y z
N MET A 1 -8.73 -7.84 -7.75
CA MET A 1 -7.37 -7.41 -8.11
C MET A 1 -6.35 -8.26 -7.41
N LEU A 2 -5.16 -8.39 -7.98
CA LEU A 2 -4.13 -9.26 -7.42
C LEU A 2 -3.69 -8.89 -6.02
N LEU A 3 -3.76 -7.61 -5.68
CA LEU A 3 -3.39 -7.16 -4.34
C LEU A 3 -4.14 -7.90 -3.24
N ASN A 4 -5.36 -8.34 -3.52
CA ASN A 4 -6.17 -9.06 -2.53
C ASN A 4 -5.58 -10.43 -2.16
N GLU A 5 -4.73 -10.99 -3.04
CA GLU A 5 -4.04 -12.26 -2.76
C GLU A 5 -2.80 -12.08 -1.89
N MET A 6 -2.32 -10.85 -1.75
CA MET A 6 -1.06 -10.60 -1.06
C MET A 6 -1.13 -11.03 0.40
N VAL A 7 -0.17 -11.84 0.79
CA VAL A 7 0.01 -12.27 2.17
C VAL A 7 1.26 -11.57 2.70
N ILE A 8 1.13 -10.92 3.84
CA ILE A 8 2.24 -10.19 4.45
C ILE A 8 2.60 -10.88 5.76
N ASP A 9 3.87 -11.27 5.91
CA ASP A 9 4.30 -11.94 7.12
C ASP A 9 4.74 -10.94 8.20
N GLU A 10 5.16 -11.45 9.35
CA GLU A 10 5.56 -10.62 10.48
C GLU A 10 6.80 -9.78 10.24
N ASN A 11 7.56 -10.10 9.21
CA ASN A 11 8.77 -9.35 8.82
C ASN A 11 8.47 -8.37 7.67
N ASN A 12 7.19 -8.13 7.38
CA ASN A 12 6.75 -7.25 6.29
C ASN A 12 7.20 -7.73 4.91
N MET A 13 7.41 -9.04 4.76
CA MET A 13 7.63 -9.64 3.46
C MET A 13 6.26 -9.96 2.86
N ALA A 14 6.00 -9.41 1.69
CA ALA A 14 4.74 -9.61 0.99
C ALA A 14 4.91 -10.66 -0.09
N PHE A 15 3.95 -11.56 -0.23
CA PHE A 15 3.99 -12.64 -1.21
C PHE A 15 2.68 -12.69 -1.98
N ILE A 16 2.77 -12.86 -3.29
CA ILE A 16 1.60 -13.00 -4.16
C ILE A 16 1.63 -14.40 -4.78
N PRO A 17 0.80 -15.32 -4.26
CA PRO A 17 0.86 -16.72 -4.66
C PRO A 17 0.74 -16.96 -6.16
N SER A 18 -0.22 -16.33 -6.83
CA SER A 18 -0.44 -16.58 -8.26
C SER A 18 0.70 -16.09 -9.14
N LEU A 19 1.50 -15.14 -8.68
CA LEU A 19 2.65 -14.62 -9.42
C LEU A 19 3.97 -15.25 -8.97
N GLY A 20 4.00 -15.85 -7.78
CA GLY A 20 5.22 -16.40 -7.21
C GLY A 20 6.25 -15.34 -6.85
N THR A 21 5.83 -14.08 -6.69
CA THR A 21 6.73 -12.96 -6.40
C THR A 21 6.64 -12.55 -4.94
N SER A 22 7.74 -11.99 -4.43
CA SER A 22 7.84 -11.49 -3.07
C SER A 22 8.38 -10.07 -3.07
N TYR A 23 7.93 -9.25 -2.12
CA TYR A 23 8.37 -7.87 -1.98
C TYR A 23 8.65 -7.58 -0.52
N GLN A 24 9.74 -6.85 -0.25
CA GLN A 24 10.00 -6.36 1.10
C GLN A 24 9.30 -5.02 1.25
N LEU A 25 8.44 -4.89 2.27
CA LEU A 25 7.68 -3.67 2.51
C LEU A 25 8.23 -2.93 3.73
N ASN A 26 8.18 -1.60 3.68
CA ASN A 26 8.36 -0.82 4.91
C ASN A 26 7.00 -0.68 5.60
N GLU A 27 6.99 -0.14 6.80
CA GLU A 27 5.75 -0.01 7.59
C GLU A 27 4.69 0.81 6.88
N THR A 28 5.09 1.89 6.21
CA THR A 28 4.14 2.75 5.51
C THR A 28 3.50 2.01 4.34
N ALA A 29 4.30 1.28 3.57
CA ALA A 29 3.77 0.49 2.45
C ALA A 29 2.77 -0.57 2.94
N LYS A 30 3.10 -1.25 4.03
CA LYS A 30 2.20 -2.23 4.63
C LYS A 30 0.88 -1.59 5.03
N GLU A 31 0.95 -0.44 5.68
CA GLU A 31 -0.25 0.28 6.12
C GLU A 31 -1.13 0.68 4.93
N ILE A 32 -0.52 1.18 3.86
CA ILE A 32 -1.27 1.56 2.66
C ILE A 32 -1.98 0.34 2.08
N ILE A 33 -1.28 -0.78 1.97
CA ILE A 33 -1.86 -2.02 1.44
C ILE A 33 -3.02 -2.49 2.29
N ASP A 34 -2.87 -2.48 3.61
CA ASP A 34 -3.93 -2.89 4.52
C ASP A 34 -5.18 -2.02 4.34
N LEU A 35 -4.99 -0.70 4.19
CA LEU A 35 -6.10 0.21 3.99
C LEU A 35 -6.78 0.01 2.63
N ILE A 36 -6.00 -0.28 1.58
CA ILE A 36 -6.58 -0.61 0.28
C ILE A 36 -7.45 -1.87 0.39
N LYS A 37 -6.97 -2.88 1.10
CA LYS A 37 -7.72 -4.12 1.29
C LYS A 37 -9.00 -3.90 2.08
N GLU A 38 -9.02 -2.90 2.95
CA GLU A 38 -10.23 -2.52 3.70
C GLU A 38 -11.22 -1.74 2.85
N GLY A 39 -10.87 -1.41 1.63
CA GLY A 39 -11.74 -0.67 0.72
C GLY A 39 -11.65 0.84 0.83
N LYS A 40 -10.62 1.36 1.48
CA LYS A 40 -10.44 2.81 1.62
C LYS A 40 -10.02 3.43 0.30
N SER A 41 -10.51 4.63 0.03
CA SER A 41 -10.10 5.40 -1.14
C SER A 41 -8.71 5.99 -0.92
N LYS A 42 -8.07 6.43 -2.02
CA LYS A 42 -6.76 7.08 -1.94
C LYS A 42 -6.82 8.28 -0.99
N GLU A 43 -7.86 9.09 -1.09
CA GLU A 43 -8.03 10.28 -0.27
C GLU A 43 -8.18 9.93 1.21
N GLU A 44 -8.93 8.87 1.52
CA GLU A 44 -9.06 8.38 2.89
C GLU A 44 -7.74 7.89 3.45
N ILE A 45 -6.97 7.17 2.63
CA ILE A 45 -5.65 6.67 3.02
C ILE A 45 -4.71 7.82 3.35
N VAL A 46 -4.68 8.85 2.49
CA VAL A 46 -3.84 10.03 2.74
C VAL A 46 -4.23 10.68 4.07
N LYS A 47 -5.52 10.86 4.31
CA LYS A 47 -6.00 11.47 5.54
C LYS A 47 -5.59 10.66 6.77
N ILE A 48 -5.79 9.36 6.73
CA ILE A 48 -5.48 8.48 7.86
C ILE A 48 -3.98 8.53 8.18
N ILE A 49 -3.14 8.42 7.17
CA ILE A 49 -1.68 8.41 7.36
C ILE A 49 -1.18 9.77 7.82
N ALA A 50 -1.71 10.85 7.24
CA ALA A 50 -1.31 12.20 7.65
C ALA A 50 -1.65 12.47 9.12
N GLU A 51 -2.83 12.05 9.56
CA GLU A 51 -3.24 12.21 10.95
C GLU A 51 -2.35 11.42 11.91
N LYS A 52 -1.99 10.18 11.53
CA LYS A 52 -1.15 9.34 12.37
C LYS A 52 0.30 9.80 12.44
N SER A 53 0.84 10.23 11.32
CA SER A 53 2.27 10.55 11.22
C SER A 53 2.62 11.98 11.62
N GLY A 54 1.64 12.87 11.63
CA GLY A 54 1.89 14.29 11.85
C GLY A 54 2.54 15.00 10.67
N LYS A 55 2.72 14.30 9.54
CA LYS A 55 3.27 14.90 8.33
C LYS A 55 2.21 15.73 7.63
N SER A 56 2.66 16.64 6.74
CA SER A 56 1.73 17.44 5.97
C SER A 56 0.92 16.54 5.02
N TRP A 57 -0.33 16.93 4.79
CA TRP A 57 -1.19 16.21 3.86
C TRP A 57 -0.55 16.11 2.47
N ARG A 58 0.11 17.18 2.03
CA ARG A 58 0.74 17.23 0.72
C ARG A 58 1.85 16.17 0.58
N ASP A 59 2.72 16.06 1.58
CA ASP A 59 3.83 15.11 1.53
C ASP A 59 3.30 13.67 1.53
N VAL A 60 2.30 13.41 2.36
CA VAL A 60 1.68 12.09 2.41
C VAL A 60 0.99 11.77 1.10
N TYR A 61 0.31 12.74 0.50
CA TYR A 61 -0.36 12.55 -0.79
C TYR A 61 0.64 12.12 -1.87
N ILE A 62 1.79 12.79 -1.94
CA ILE A 62 2.82 12.45 -2.92
C ILE A 62 3.31 11.03 -2.72
N ASP A 63 3.60 10.65 -1.49
CA ASP A 63 4.09 9.30 -1.17
C ASP A 63 3.05 8.23 -1.50
N VAL A 64 1.80 8.46 -1.15
CA VAL A 64 0.71 7.53 -1.42
C VAL A 64 0.49 7.40 -2.92
N GLU A 65 0.50 8.52 -3.65
CA GLU A 65 0.33 8.53 -5.11
C GLU A 65 1.44 7.73 -5.78
N ASP A 66 2.68 7.95 -5.38
CA ASP A 66 3.82 7.23 -5.92
C ASP A 66 3.68 5.72 -5.69
N PHE A 67 3.23 5.35 -4.50
CA PHE A 67 3.04 3.94 -4.17
C PHE A 67 1.92 3.31 -5.00
N PHE A 68 0.82 4.02 -5.19
CA PHE A 68 -0.27 3.54 -6.06
C PHE A 68 0.21 3.32 -7.48
N GLN A 69 1.06 4.23 -8.00
CA GLN A 69 1.61 4.07 -9.35
C GLN A 69 2.49 2.81 -9.44
N LYS A 70 3.29 2.55 -8.41
CA LYS A 70 4.09 1.32 -8.37
C LYS A 70 3.20 0.08 -8.38
N LEU A 71 2.13 0.08 -7.60
CA LEU A 71 1.20 -1.05 -7.58
C LEU A 71 0.58 -1.28 -8.96
N LYS A 72 0.27 -0.21 -9.69
CA LYS A 72 -0.26 -0.33 -11.06
C LYS A 72 0.78 -0.90 -12.00
N VAL A 73 2.03 -0.43 -11.91
CA VAL A 73 3.12 -0.92 -12.75
C VAL A 73 3.34 -2.41 -12.54
N TYR A 74 3.25 -2.88 -11.31
CA TYR A 74 3.38 -4.30 -11.00
C TYR A 74 2.12 -5.11 -11.35
N GLY A 75 1.05 -4.45 -11.76
CA GLY A 75 -0.19 -5.12 -12.11
C GLY A 75 -1.00 -5.60 -10.91
N LEU A 76 -0.72 -5.07 -9.73
CA LEU A 76 -1.39 -5.49 -8.49
C LEU A 76 -2.74 -4.80 -8.30
N ILE A 77 -2.88 -3.61 -8.85
CA ILE A 77 -4.16 -2.87 -8.90
C ILE A 77 -4.35 -2.35 -10.33
N GLN A 78 -5.56 -1.94 -10.62
CA GLN A 78 -5.90 -1.42 -11.95
C GLN A 78 -5.68 0.08 -12.06
#